data_b3741b9a83ee357ac45e3984772c3c77
#
_entry.id   b3741b9a83ee357ac45e3984772c3c77
#
_cell.length_a   1.000
_cell.length_b   1.000
_cell.length_c   1.000
_cell.angle_alpha   90.00
_cell.angle_beta   90.00
_cell.angle_gamma   90.00
#
_symmetry.space_group_name_H-M   'P 1'
#
loop_
_entity.id
_entity.type
_entity.pdbx_description
1 polymer ?
#
loop_
_entity_poly.entity_id
_entity_poly.type
_entity_poly.pdbx_seq_one_letter_code
_entity_poly.pdbx_strand_id
1 'polypeptide(L)'
;MAKKKVTIPGILEMKNLGKKFKMITVYDYPMASMVDQSKAELILVGDSLGMVIQGHEGTVPVNIEDVIYHVKAVKKGAPNTFIVGDMPFLSYQVNTEEAIRNAGTLLKVGADCVKMEGGMKVVERVRAVADAGIPVIAHIGLTPQTAALVGGFKVQGKSVEAAEKLVKEALALEEAGAFAIVLECLPTGLAKLIDEKLSIPTIGCGAGPYTTGQNLNAYDLLGIFNKFVPKFVKQYAQMGQQMVDIFDTWCTEIDEGQFPEKKHEFTMKDEDLERLY
;
A
#
# COMPACT_ATOMS: atom_id res chain seq x y z
N MET A 1 -7.75 24.82 -1.63
CA MET A 1 -7.32 24.46 -3.00
C MET A 1 -7.34 22.95 -3.13
N ALA A 2 -7.80 22.39 -4.25
CA ALA A 2 -7.75 20.96 -4.48
C ALA A 2 -6.28 20.47 -4.49
N LYS A 3 -6.02 19.31 -3.92
CA LYS A 3 -4.69 18.66 -3.92
C LYS A 3 -4.24 18.45 -5.37
N LYS A 4 -3.02 18.88 -5.69
CA LYS A 4 -2.43 18.61 -7.01
C LYS A 4 -1.72 17.24 -6.95
N LYS A 5 -2.09 16.34 -7.87
CA LYS A 5 -1.46 15.04 -8.00
C LYS A 5 0.03 15.19 -8.31
N VAL A 6 0.87 14.48 -7.56
CA VAL A 6 2.31 14.42 -7.83
C VAL A 6 2.59 13.63 -9.09
N THR A 7 3.69 13.93 -9.77
CA THR A 7 4.17 13.21 -10.97
C THR A 7 5.49 12.50 -10.66
N ILE A 8 5.90 11.55 -11.50
CA ILE A 8 7.20 10.87 -11.35
C ILE A 8 8.37 11.87 -11.33
N PRO A 9 8.47 12.84 -12.28
CA PRO A 9 9.47 13.90 -12.16
C PRO A 9 9.40 14.68 -10.83
N GLY A 10 8.20 14.93 -10.33
CA GLY A 10 8.02 15.59 -9.03
C GLY A 10 8.50 14.76 -7.85
N ILE A 11 8.33 13.42 -7.90
CA ILE A 11 8.84 12.49 -6.87
C ILE A 11 10.38 12.45 -6.91
N LEU A 12 10.98 12.39 -8.09
CA LEU A 12 12.43 12.46 -8.28
C LEU A 12 13.00 13.78 -7.76
N GLU A 13 12.35 14.89 -8.06
CA GLU A 13 12.74 16.23 -7.58
C GLU A 13 12.69 16.35 -6.06
N MET A 14 11.74 15.65 -5.38
CA MET A 14 11.70 15.64 -3.91
C MET A 14 12.99 15.07 -3.31
N LYS A 15 13.57 14.02 -3.91
CA LYS A 15 14.87 13.50 -3.47
C LYS A 15 15.97 14.54 -3.61
N ASN A 16 16.08 15.18 -4.77
CA ASN A 16 17.09 16.21 -5.05
C ASN A 16 17.01 17.38 -4.06
N LEU A 17 15.79 17.74 -3.67
CA LEU A 17 15.52 18.84 -2.72
C LEU A 17 15.57 18.40 -1.24
N GLY A 18 15.83 17.12 -0.94
CA GLY A 18 15.77 16.59 0.44
C GLY A 18 14.38 16.65 1.06
N LYS A 19 13.33 16.72 0.25
CA LYS A 19 11.92 16.74 0.70
C LYS A 19 11.41 15.33 0.89
N LYS A 20 10.70 15.11 2.00
CA LYS A 20 10.07 13.81 2.30
C LYS A 20 8.69 13.72 1.66
N PHE A 21 8.33 12.54 1.11
CA PHE A 21 6.97 12.22 0.70
C PHE A 21 6.38 11.06 1.52
N LYS A 22 5.07 10.94 1.50
CA LYS A 22 4.32 9.96 2.30
C LYS A 22 3.52 9.09 1.36
N MET A 23 3.64 7.79 1.55
CA MET A 23 2.85 6.75 0.91
C MET A 23 2.01 6.05 1.97
N ILE A 24 0.71 5.90 1.72
CA ILE A 24 -0.19 5.19 2.63
C ILE A 24 -0.79 4.00 1.88
N THR A 25 -0.72 2.82 2.47
CA THR A 25 -1.35 1.62 1.91
C THR A 25 -2.82 1.58 2.28
N VAL A 26 -3.70 1.53 1.27
CA VAL A 26 -5.17 1.42 1.41
C VAL A 26 -5.75 0.53 0.31
N TYR A 27 -7.00 0.07 0.49
CA TYR A 27 -7.57 -0.95 -0.39
C TYR A 27 -8.99 -0.64 -0.88
N ASP A 28 -9.66 0.38 -0.37
CA ASP A 28 -11.06 0.65 -0.65
C ASP A 28 -11.35 2.12 -0.96
N TYR A 29 -12.56 2.39 -1.47
CA TYR A 29 -13.00 3.73 -1.84
C TYR A 29 -13.06 4.71 -0.65
N PRO A 30 -13.71 4.37 0.49
CA PRO A 30 -13.82 5.31 1.62
C PRO A 30 -12.45 5.70 2.18
N MET A 31 -11.56 4.73 2.42
CA MET A 31 -10.23 4.98 2.94
C MET A 31 -9.39 5.80 1.95
N ALA A 32 -9.45 5.47 0.66
CA ALA A 32 -8.77 6.24 -0.38
C ALA A 32 -9.26 7.69 -0.45
N SER A 33 -10.56 7.93 -0.30
CA SER A 33 -11.13 9.29 -0.28
C SER A 33 -10.62 10.12 0.91
N MET A 34 -10.45 9.51 2.07
CA MET A 34 -9.84 10.17 3.23
C MET A 34 -8.36 10.49 3.00
N VAL A 35 -7.60 9.56 2.40
CA VAL A 35 -6.20 9.79 2.05
C VAL A 35 -6.05 10.85 0.97
N ASP A 36 -6.95 10.93 -0.01
CA ASP A 36 -6.93 11.97 -1.05
C ASP A 36 -7.05 13.38 -0.46
N GLN A 37 -7.80 13.53 0.64
CA GLN A 37 -7.94 14.79 1.38
C GLN A 37 -6.75 15.08 2.30
N SER A 38 -5.87 14.11 2.54
CA SER A 38 -4.70 14.25 3.41
C SER A 38 -3.49 14.83 2.68
N LYS A 39 -2.38 14.99 3.41
CA LYS A 39 -1.07 15.43 2.87
C LYS A 39 -0.23 14.28 2.28
N ALA A 40 -0.74 13.05 2.21
CA ALA A 40 -0.01 11.95 1.60
C ALA A 40 0.04 12.12 0.07
N GLU A 41 1.19 11.94 -0.54
CA GLU A 41 1.39 12.10 -1.99
C GLU A 41 1.05 10.82 -2.76
N LEU A 42 1.29 9.65 -2.16
CA LEU A 42 1.12 8.35 -2.81
C LEU A 42 0.16 7.46 -2.02
N ILE A 43 -0.52 6.60 -2.76
CA ILE A 43 -1.25 5.44 -2.23
C ILE A 43 -0.63 4.17 -2.80
N LEU A 44 -0.42 3.17 -1.95
CA LEU A 44 -0.12 1.80 -2.37
C LEU A 44 -1.36 0.93 -2.22
N VAL A 45 -1.76 0.28 -3.30
CA VAL A 45 -2.71 -0.85 -3.25
C VAL A 45 -1.87 -2.11 -3.21
N GLY A 46 -1.52 -2.52 -1.98
CA GLY A 46 -0.55 -3.58 -1.71
C GLY A 46 -1.18 -4.96 -1.67
N ASP A 47 -0.40 -6.00 -1.98
CA ASP A 47 -0.80 -7.40 -1.80
C ASP A 47 -1.01 -7.80 -0.32
N SER A 48 -0.59 -6.94 0.61
CA SER A 48 -0.99 -6.99 2.03
C SER A 48 -2.51 -6.96 2.24
N LEU A 49 -3.30 -6.64 1.20
CA LEU A 49 -4.76 -6.83 1.20
C LEU A 49 -5.16 -8.27 1.57
N GLY A 50 -4.35 -9.25 1.21
CA GLY A 50 -4.57 -10.65 1.59
C GLY A 50 -4.64 -10.82 3.10
N MET A 51 -3.75 -10.16 3.83
CA MET A 51 -3.72 -10.24 5.30
C MET A 51 -4.78 -9.33 5.95
N VAL A 52 -4.91 -8.11 5.47
CA VAL A 52 -5.68 -7.04 6.13
C VAL A 52 -7.16 -7.11 5.78
N ILE A 53 -7.51 -7.43 4.53
CA ILE A 53 -8.88 -7.44 4.02
C ILE A 53 -9.44 -8.85 3.88
N GLN A 54 -8.64 -9.79 3.33
CA GLN A 54 -9.10 -11.15 3.08
C GLN A 54 -8.87 -12.09 4.27
N GLY A 55 -8.05 -11.68 5.28
CA GLY A 55 -7.82 -12.44 6.50
C GLY A 55 -6.84 -13.60 6.36
N HIS A 56 -6.08 -13.67 5.27
CA HIS A 56 -5.02 -14.67 5.07
C HIS A 56 -3.84 -14.49 6.04
N GLU A 57 -3.04 -15.53 6.22
CA GLU A 57 -1.82 -15.49 7.05
C GLU A 57 -0.62 -14.80 6.35
N GLY A 58 -0.72 -14.56 5.03
CA GLY A 58 0.33 -13.94 4.23
C GLY A 58 -0.21 -13.37 2.93
N THR A 59 0.69 -12.87 2.08
CA THR A 59 0.34 -12.22 0.81
C THR A 59 0.24 -13.19 -0.38
N VAL A 60 0.81 -14.39 -0.27
CA VAL A 60 0.89 -15.39 -1.36
C VAL A 60 -0.46 -15.77 -1.98
N PRO A 61 -1.59 -15.86 -1.23
CA PRO A 61 -2.88 -16.20 -1.83
C PRO A 61 -3.50 -15.13 -2.73
N VAL A 62 -2.98 -13.89 -2.71
CA VAL A 62 -3.54 -12.77 -3.48
C VAL A 62 -3.27 -12.95 -4.97
N ASN A 63 -4.31 -12.83 -5.79
CA ASN A 63 -4.24 -12.88 -7.24
C ASN A 63 -4.21 -11.47 -7.85
N ILE A 64 -3.82 -11.38 -9.13
CA ILE A 64 -3.78 -10.09 -9.84
C ILE A 64 -5.17 -9.46 -9.96
N GLU A 65 -6.23 -10.26 -10.08
CA GLU A 65 -7.62 -9.83 -10.13
C GLU A 65 -8.06 -9.14 -8.84
N ASP A 66 -7.59 -9.61 -7.69
CA ASP A 66 -7.84 -8.98 -6.39
C ASP A 66 -7.25 -7.56 -6.37
N VAL A 67 -5.99 -7.42 -6.78
CA VAL A 67 -5.34 -6.10 -6.85
C VAL A 67 -6.05 -5.19 -7.86
N ILE A 68 -6.43 -5.70 -9.02
CA ILE A 68 -7.20 -4.95 -10.04
C ILE A 68 -8.52 -4.44 -9.45
N TYR A 69 -9.24 -5.28 -8.71
CA TYR A 69 -10.50 -4.89 -8.06
C TYR A 69 -10.29 -3.73 -7.11
N HIS A 70 -9.31 -3.83 -6.23
CA HIS A 70 -8.98 -2.81 -5.24
C HIS A 70 -8.43 -1.51 -5.88
N VAL A 71 -7.58 -1.60 -6.91
CA VAL A 71 -7.09 -0.42 -7.65
C VAL A 71 -8.24 0.37 -8.27
N LYS A 72 -9.26 -0.31 -8.85
CA LYS A 72 -10.46 0.36 -9.40
C LYS A 72 -11.22 1.13 -8.33
N ALA A 73 -11.37 0.57 -7.12
CA ALA A 73 -12.04 1.22 -6.01
C ALA A 73 -11.26 2.43 -5.48
N VAL A 74 -9.95 2.24 -5.25
CA VAL A 74 -9.03 3.28 -4.78
C VAL A 74 -8.94 4.44 -5.78
N LYS A 75 -8.87 4.14 -7.09
CA LYS A 75 -8.83 5.18 -8.13
C LYS A 75 -10.06 6.10 -8.12
N LYS A 76 -11.23 5.55 -7.84
CA LYS A 76 -12.45 6.35 -7.70
C LYS A 76 -12.43 7.24 -6.44
N GLY A 77 -11.87 6.73 -5.34
CA GLY A 77 -11.77 7.45 -4.07
C GLY A 77 -10.67 8.52 -4.07
N ALA A 78 -9.58 8.30 -4.79
CA ALA A 78 -8.39 9.15 -4.74
C ALA A 78 -7.95 9.65 -6.15
N PRO A 79 -8.75 10.49 -6.82
CA PRO A 79 -8.42 11.00 -8.16
C PRO A 79 -7.16 11.87 -8.18
N ASN A 80 -6.82 12.54 -7.07
CA ASN A 80 -5.73 13.51 -6.96
C ASN A 80 -4.47 12.96 -6.25
N THR A 81 -4.43 11.66 -5.96
CA THR A 81 -3.28 11.00 -5.34
C THR A 81 -2.62 10.04 -6.33
N PHE A 82 -1.29 9.93 -6.30
CA PHE A 82 -0.53 9.00 -7.14
C PHE A 82 -0.72 7.57 -6.63
N ILE A 83 -1.17 6.66 -7.50
CA ILE A 83 -1.56 5.30 -7.15
C ILE A 83 -0.54 4.29 -7.63
N VAL A 84 -0.02 3.49 -6.71
CA VAL A 84 0.90 2.38 -6.93
C VAL A 84 0.08 1.09 -6.88
N GLY A 85 0.05 0.32 -7.96
CA GLY A 85 -0.54 -1.03 -8.00
C GLY A 85 0.52 -2.07 -7.69
N ASP A 86 0.30 -2.89 -6.67
CA ASP A 86 1.22 -3.98 -6.33
C ASP A 86 1.07 -5.16 -7.29
N MET A 87 2.15 -5.75 -7.74
CA MET A 87 2.12 -6.99 -8.50
C MET A 87 2.24 -8.16 -7.52
N PRO A 88 1.16 -8.96 -7.33
CA PRO A 88 1.18 -10.06 -6.37
C PRO A 88 2.03 -11.24 -6.82
N PHE A 89 2.24 -12.19 -5.91
CA PHE A 89 3.01 -13.40 -6.19
C PHE A 89 2.52 -14.14 -7.44
N LEU A 90 3.45 -14.59 -8.27
CA LEU A 90 3.27 -15.23 -9.58
C LEU A 90 2.68 -14.35 -10.70
N SER A 91 2.40 -13.08 -10.47
CA SER A 91 1.93 -12.19 -11.53
C SER A 91 3.06 -11.67 -12.45
N TYR A 92 4.34 -11.86 -12.08
CA TYR A 92 5.51 -11.39 -12.83
C TYR A 92 6.72 -12.35 -12.81
N GLN A 93 6.67 -13.41 -12.01
CA GLN A 93 7.79 -14.35 -11.85
C GLN A 93 7.86 -15.38 -12.98
N VAL A 94 6.73 -15.73 -13.60
CA VAL A 94 6.60 -16.82 -14.56
C VAL A 94 7.39 -16.52 -15.83
N ASN A 95 7.10 -15.41 -16.51
CA ASN A 95 7.81 -14.95 -17.71
C ASN A 95 7.65 -13.43 -17.88
N THR A 96 8.39 -12.88 -18.85
CA THR A 96 8.43 -11.44 -19.10
C THR A 96 7.14 -10.92 -19.75
N GLU A 97 6.53 -11.67 -20.65
CA GLU A 97 5.30 -11.28 -21.35
C GLU A 97 4.14 -11.15 -20.37
N GLU A 98 4.04 -12.07 -19.42
CA GLU A 98 3.03 -12.03 -18.36
C GLU A 98 3.27 -10.86 -17.40
N ALA A 99 4.51 -10.60 -17.03
CA ALA A 99 4.87 -9.44 -16.21
C ALA A 99 4.43 -8.12 -16.87
N ILE A 100 4.74 -7.92 -18.15
CA ILE A 100 4.35 -6.73 -18.92
C ILE A 100 2.82 -6.65 -19.04
N ARG A 101 2.14 -7.76 -19.32
CA ARG A 101 0.68 -7.80 -19.48
C ARG A 101 -0.04 -7.42 -18.18
N ASN A 102 0.37 -8.01 -17.07
CA ASN A 102 -0.22 -7.76 -15.75
C ASN A 102 0.06 -6.33 -15.28
N ALA A 103 1.30 -5.85 -15.41
CA ALA A 103 1.65 -4.47 -15.12
C ALA A 103 0.85 -3.46 -15.96
N GLY A 104 0.74 -3.70 -17.27
CA GLY A 104 -0.06 -2.88 -18.18
C GLY A 104 -1.55 -2.90 -17.83
N THR A 105 -2.08 -4.01 -17.32
CA THR A 105 -3.47 -4.11 -16.87
C THR A 105 -3.71 -3.24 -15.64
N LEU A 106 -2.78 -3.22 -14.67
CA LEU A 106 -2.88 -2.34 -13.51
C LEU A 106 -2.91 -0.85 -13.90
N LEU A 107 -2.09 -0.43 -14.87
CA LEU A 107 -2.14 0.94 -15.39
C LEU A 107 -3.49 1.25 -16.06
N LYS A 108 -4.00 0.34 -16.90
CA LYS A 108 -5.30 0.51 -17.58
C LYS A 108 -6.46 0.68 -16.62
N VAL A 109 -6.41 0.09 -15.43
CA VAL A 109 -7.46 0.22 -14.42
C VAL A 109 -7.25 1.39 -13.45
N GLY A 110 -6.16 2.15 -13.60
CA GLY A 110 -5.97 3.44 -12.94
C GLY A 110 -4.79 3.57 -12.00
N ALA A 111 -3.91 2.57 -11.91
CA ALA A 111 -2.62 2.75 -11.26
C ALA A 111 -1.73 3.70 -12.10
N ASP A 112 -0.87 4.47 -11.45
CA ASP A 112 0.10 5.35 -12.11
C ASP A 112 1.46 4.66 -12.32
N CYS A 113 1.73 3.64 -11.52
CA CYS A 113 2.90 2.76 -11.64
C CYS A 113 2.61 1.41 -10.99
N VAL A 114 3.52 0.47 -11.12
CA VAL A 114 3.47 -0.83 -10.45
C VAL A 114 4.58 -0.97 -9.41
N LYS A 115 4.36 -1.79 -8.37
CA LYS A 115 5.40 -2.24 -7.44
C LYS A 115 5.75 -3.70 -7.75
N MET A 116 7.05 -4.03 -7.74
CA MET A 116 7.58 -5.38 -7.94
C MET A 116 8.62 -5.69 -6.89
N GLU A 117 8.44 -6.77 -6.13
CA GLU A 117 9.38 -7.16 -5.09
C GLU A 117 10.34 -8.26 -5.53
N GLY A 118 11.54 -8.18 -4.99
CA GLY A 118 12.66 -9.09 -5.22
C GLY A 118 13.91 -8.34 -5.64
N GLY A 119 15.05 -8.94 -5.37
CA GLY A 119 16.36 -8.39 -5.73
C GLY A 119 16.79 -8.82 -7.14
N MET A 120 18.03 -9.35 -7.24
CA MET A 120 18.63 -9.77 -8.53
C MET A 120 17.74 -10.70 -9.38
N LYS A 121 16.87 -11.50 -8.75
CA LYS A 121 16.02 -12.46 -9.45
C LYS A 121 14.95 -11.82 -10.34
N VAL A 122 14.60 -10.55 -10.09
CA VAL A 122 13.55 -9.83 -10.81
C VAL A 122 14.05 -8.66 -11.66
N VAL A 123 15.36 -8.39 -11.66
CA VAL A 123 15.98 -7.28 -12.41
C VAL A 123 15.58 -7.29 -13.88
N GLU A 124 15.63 -8.45 -14.55
CA GLU A 124 15.23 -8.58 -15.97
C GLU A 124 13.76 -8.27 -16.21
N ARG A 125 12.87 -8.65 -15.26
CA ARG A 125 11.44 -8.35 -15.34
C ARG A 125 11.18 -6.86 -15.13
N VAL A 126 11.87 -6.26 -14.15
CA VAL A 126 11.80 -4.81 -13.91
C VAL A 126 12.23 -4.04 -15.17
N ARG A 127 13.37 -4.43 -15.79
CA ARG A 127 13.86 -3.83 -17.03
C ARG A 127 12.82 -3.93 -18.14
N ALA A 128 12.29 -5.12 -18.38
CA ALA A 128 11.33 -5.35 -19.45
C ALA A 128 10.01 -4.58 -19.27
N VAL A 129 9.53 -4.48 -18.04
CA VAL A 129 8.33 -3.69 -17.71
C VAL A 129 8.62 -2.20 -17.89
N ALA A 130 9.78 -1.71 -17.43
CA ALA A 130 10.20 -0.32 -17.60
C ALA A 130 10.40 0.05 -19.08
N ASP A 131 11.06 -0.82 -19.87
CA ASP A 131 11.27 -0.64 -21.31
C ASP A 131 9.96 -0.65 -22.11
N ALA A 132 8.92 -1.32 -21.59
CA ALA A 132 7.57 -1.26 -22.13
C ALA A 132 6.83 0.07 -21.83
N GLY A 133 7.48 1.03 -21.16
CA GLY A 133 6.93 2.33 -20.80
C GLY A 133 6.07 2.30 -19.55
N ILE A 134 6.15 1.26 -18.73
CA ILE A 134 5.40 1.12 -17.48
C ILE A 134 6.32 1.51 -16.31
N PRO A 135 6.00 2.56 -15.54
CA PRO A 135 6.84 2.98 -14.41
C PRO A 135 6.84 1.93 -13.30
N VAL A 136 8.02 1.64 -12.74
CA VAL A 136 8.23 0.60 -11.73
C VAL A 136 8.81 1.19 -10.45
N ILE A 137 8.21 0.85 -9.31
CA ILE A 137 8.82 0.92 -7.98
C ILE A 137 9.32 -0.48 -7.65
N ALA A 138 10.62 -0.65 -7.46
CA ALA A 138 11.17 -1.92 -7.00
C ALA A 138 11.03 -2.06 -5.47
N HIS A 139 11.18 -3.29 -4.93
CA HIS A 139 11.08 -3.54 -3.51
C HIS A 139 12.10 -4.59 -3.08
N ILE A 140 12.93 -4.24 -2.10
CA ILE A 140 13.96 -5.11 -1.51
C ILE A 140 13.94 -5.07 0.02
N GLY A 141 14.68 -5.96 0.63
CA GLY A 141 14.70 -6.16 2.08
C GLY A 141 13.85 -7.35 2.46
N LEU A 142 12.91 -7.17 3.37
CA LEU A 142 11.86 -8.17 3.57
C LEU A 142 10.93 -8.14 2.36
N THR A 143 10.78 -9.29 1.74
CA THR A 143 9.87 -9.52 0.61
C THR A 143 8.78 -10.47 1.06
N PRO A 144 7.56 -9.95 1.41
CA PRO A 144 6.47 -10.76 1.97
C PRO A 144 6.07 -11.97 1.13
N GLN A 145 6.08 -11.85 -0.20
CA GLN A 145 5.76 -12.95 -1.13
C GLN A 145 6.72 -14.14 -1.01
N THR A 146 7.94 -13.89 -0.55
CA THR A 146 8.98 -14.90 -0.40
C THR A 146 9.48 -15.03 1.03
N ALA A 147 8.76 -14.52 2.02
CA ALA A 147 9.15 -14.51 3.42
C ALA A 147 9.46 -15.93 3.97
N ALA A 148 8.82 -16.97 3.43
CA ALA A 148 9.09 -18.36 3.79
C ALA A 148 10.57 -18.74 3.58
N LEU A 149 11.25 -18.17 2.55
CA LEU A 149 12.67 -18.46 2.26
C LEU A 149 13.62 -17.93 3.33
N VAL A 150 13.21 -16.90 4.10
CA VAL A 150 14.00 -16.28 5.17
C VAL A 150 13.47 -16.63 6.56
N GLY A 151 12.51 -17.55 6.64
CA GLY A 151 11.93 -18.04 7.89
C GLY A 151 10.95 -17.05 8.54
N GLY A 152 10.16 -16.34 7.72
CA GLY A 152 9.09 -15.43 8.15
C GLY A 152 9.47 -13.95 8.06
N PHE A 153 8.65 -13.10 8.67
CA PHE A 153 8.81 -11.65 8.66
C PHE A 153 9.98 -11.20 9.57
N LYS A 154 11.19 -11.11 9.01
CA LYS A 154 12.42 -10.79 9.74
C LYS A 154 13.18 -9.63 9.11
N VAL A 155 13.87 -8.85 9.95
CA VAL A 155 14.80 -7.80 9.50
C VAL A 155 15.90 -8.40 8.64
N GLN A 156 16.12 -7.86 7.45
CA GLN A 156 17.11 -8.29 6.46
C GLN A 156 18.36 -7.40 6.52
N GLY A 157 19.51 -7.88 6.00
CA GLY A 157 20.71 -7.07 5.89
C GLY A 157 21.48 -6.87 7.21
N LYS A 158 21.40 -7.82 8.16
CA LYS A 158 22.09 -7.73 9.45
C LYS A 158 23.57 -8.12 9.42
N SER A 159 24.01 -8.96 8.47
CA SER A 159 25.42 -9.27 8.26
C SER A 159 26.00 -8.39 7.15
N VAL A 160 27.33 -8.32 7.08
CA VAL A 160 28.05 -7.55 6.05
C VAL A 160 27.68 -8.08 4.66
N GLU A 161 27.71 -9.41 4.47
CA GLU A 161 27.42 -10.06 3.19
C GLU A 161 25.97 -9.81 2.75
N ALA A 162 25.02 -9.88 3.69
CA ALA A 162 23.60 -9.59 3.42
C ALA A 162 23.39 -8.10 3.08
N ALA A 163 24.11 -7.20 3.75
CA ALA A 163 24.05 -5.77 3.47
C ALA A 163 24.63 -5.45 2.08
N GLU A 164 25.81 -5.99 1.74
CA GLU A 164 26.43 -5.82 0.42
C GLU A 164 25.53 -6.34 -0.69
N LYS A 165 24.88 -7.50 -0.49
CA LYS A 165 23.93 -8.04 -1.44
C LYS A 165 22.78 -7.05 -1.69
N LEU A 166 22.16 -6.50 -0.64
CA LEU A 166 21.06 -5.54 -0.78
C LEU A 166 21.49 -4.25 -1.47
N VAL A 167 22.70 -3.75 -1.22
CA VAL A 167 23.26 -2.60 -1.94
C VAL A 167 23.40 -2.91 -3.44
N LYS A 168 23.94 -4.08 -3.80
CA LYS A 168 24.07 -4.51 -5.20
C LYS A 168 22.69 -4.66 -5.88
N GLU A 169 21.72 -5.23 -5.17
CA GLU A 169 20.34 -5.37 -5.66
C GLU A 169 19.69 -4.01 -5.93
N ALA A 170 19.87 -3.04 -5.03
CA ALA A 170 19.35 -1.68 -5.19
C ALA A 170 19.92 -0.99 -6.45
N LEU A 171 21.23 -1.03 -6.65
CA LEU A 171 21.89 -0.46 -7.81
C LEU A 171 21.46 -1.14 -9.12
N ALA A 172 21.34 -2.47 -9.13
CA ALA A 172 20.89 -3.21 -10.31
C ALA A 172 19.44 -2.91 -10.68
N LEU A 173 18.57 -2.68 -9.69
CA LEU A 173 17.17 -2.32 -9.93
C LEU A 173 17.02 -0.88 -10.44
N GLU A 174 17.84 0.06 -9.95
CA GLU A 174 17.93 1.41 -10.49
C GLU A 174 18.38 1.37 -11.95
N GLU A 175 19.47 0.63 -12.26
CA GLU A 175 19.96 0.43 -13.64
C GLU A 175 18.92 -0.25 -14.55
N ALA A 176 18.05 -1.08 -13.97
CA ALA A 176 16.95 -1.72 -14.70
C ALA A 176 15.77 -0.77 -15.00
N GLY A 177 15.82 0.48 -14.55
CA GLY A 177 14.81 1.50 -14.83
C GLY A 177 13.74 1.67 -13.77
N ALA A 178 13.90 1.11 -12.57
CA ALA A 178 13.05 1.48 -11.44
C ALA A 178 13.23 2.97 -11.12
N PHE A 179 12.13 3.72 -10.92
CA PHE A 179 12.21 5.15 -10.57
C PHE A 179 12.22 5.40 -9.06
N ALA A 180 11.92 4.39 -8.25
CA ALA A 180 12.00 4.40 -6.79
C ALA A 180 12.16 2.97 -6.25
N ILE A 181 12.63 2.82 -5.03
CA ILE A 181 12.81 1.51 -4.37
C ILE A 181 12.22 1.53 -2.96
N VAL A 182 11.33 0.58 -2.65
CA VAL A 182 10.90 0.30 -1.28
C VAL A 182 11.99 -0.48 -0.55
N LEU A 183 12.35 0.00 0.64
CA LEU A 183 13.26 -0.64 1.58
C LEU A 183 12.45 -1.13 2.78
N GLU A 184 12.24 -2.44 2.90
CA GLU A 184 11.42 -2.99 3.96
C GLU A 184 12.24 -3.76 5.01
N CYS A 185 11.98 -3.44 6.28
CA CYS A 185 12.59 -4.11 7.45
C CYS A 185 14.12 -4.23 7.35
N LEU A 186 14.80 -3.10 7.13
CA LEU A 186 16.26 -2.99 7.10
C LEU A 186 16.81 -2.26 8.33
N PRO A 187 18.07 -2.54 8.75
CA PRO A 187 18.77 -1.69 9.68
C PRO A 187 18.85 -0.24 9.16
N THR A 188 18.61 0.72 10.03
CA THR A 188 18.56 2.16 9.69
C THR A 188 19.82 2.65 8.97
N GLY A 189 21.03 2.20 9.41
CA GLY A 189 22.29 2.58 8.79
C GLY A 189 22.45 2.04 7.37
N LEU A 190 21.95 0.81 7.11
CA LEU A 190 21.97 0.22 5.77
C LEU A 190 21.01 0.95 4.83
N ALA A 191 19.81 1.26 5.29
CA ALA A 191 18.83 2.02 4.50
C ALA A 191 19.36 3.42 4.13
N LYS A 192 20.05 4.09 5.08
CA LYS A 192 20.77 5.36 4.81
C LYS A 192 21.82 5.20 3.72
N LEU A 193 22.68 4.20 3.84
CA LEU A 193 23.74 3.92 2.85
C LEU A 193 23.16 3.65 1.45
N ILE A 194 22.05 2.90 1.36
CA ILE A 194 21.39 2.63 0.09
C ILE A 194 20.80 3.94 -0.49
N ASP A 195 20.09 4.74 0.33
CA ASP A 195 19.53 6.02 -0.13
C ASP A 195 20.59 6.98 -0.65
N GLU A 196 21.76 7.05 0.00
CA GLU A 196 22.88 7.89 -0.42
C GLU A 196 23.55 7.41 -1.73
N LYS A 197 23.53 6.11 -2.01
CA LYS A 197 24.13 5.54 -3.22
C LYS A 197 23.25 5.63 -4.47
N LEU A 198 21.95 5.73 -4.30
CA LEU A 198 21.00 5.78 -5.39
C LEU A 198 20.72 7.22 -5.82
N SER A 199 20.50 7.43 -7.11
CA SER A 199 19.98 8.70 -7.65
C SER A 199 18.46 8.79 -7.55
N ILE A 200 17.77 7.65 -7.48
CA ILE A 200 16.32 7.55 -7.33
C ILE A 200 15.87 7.55 -5.88
N PRO A 201 14.63 7.96 -5.57
CA PRO A 201 14.08 7.96 -4.22
C PRO A 201 13.98 6.56 -3.61
N THR A 202 14.22 6.46 -2.30
CA THR A 202 13.87 5.28 -1.52
C THR A 202 12.63 5.52 -0.68
N ILE A 203 11.87 4.46 -0.41
CA ILE A 203 10.63 4.48 0.39
C ILE A 203 10.81 3.51 1.55
N GLY A 204 10.90 4.02 2.78
CA GLY A 204 11.09 3.19 3.96
C GLY A 204 9.79 2.58 4.47
N CYS A 205 9.81 1.28 4.72
CA CYS A 205 8.80 0.56 5.48
C CYS A 205 9.53 -0.22 6.59
N GLY A 206 9.65 0.36 7.78
CA GLY A 206 10.49 -0.21 8.84
C GLY A 206 12.00 -0.16 8.55
N ALA A 207 12.47 0.89 7.86
CA ALA A 207 13.86 1.09 7.47
C ALA A 207 14.51 2.36 8.08
N GLY A 208 13.85 2.96 9.07
CA GLY A 208 14.31 4.18 9.73
C GLY A 208 13.99 5.47 8.95
N PRO A 209 14.52 6.64 9.40
CA PRO A 209 14.04 7.94 8.92
C PRO A 209 14.80 8.50 7.71
N TYR A 210 15.85 7.84 7.23
CA TYR A 210 16.77 8.42 6.24
C TYR A 210 16.30 8.28 4.79
N THR A 211 15.33 7.40 4.51
CA THR A 211 14.74 7.23 3.17
C THR A 211 14.01 8.50 2.72
N THR A 212 13.92 8.74 1.43
CA THR A 212 13.23 9.91 0.85
C THR A 212 11.73 9.87 1.12
N GLY A 213 11.09 8.71 1.03
CA GLY A 213 9.68 8.47 1.36
C GLY A 213 9.49 7.56 2.56
N GLN A 214 8.27 7.55 3.13
CA GLN A 214 7.85 6.60 4.17
C GLN A 214 6.52 5.98 3.77
N ASN A 215 6.38 4.67 4.00
CA ASN A 215 5.14 3.93 3.81
C ASN A 215 4.67 3.29 5.11
N LEU A 216 3.36 3.40 5.38
CA LEU A 216 2.66 2.60 6.38
C LEU A 216 1.26 2.25 5.88
N ASN A 217 0.73 1.13 6.38
CA ASN A 217 -0.64 0.72 6.14
C ASN A 217 -1.60 1.59 6.96
N ALA A 218 -2.68 2.06 6.35
CA ALA A 218 -3.70 2.87 7.03
C ALA A 218 -4.35 2.13 8.20
N TYR A 219 -4.60 0.83 8.05
CA TYR A 219 -5.23 0.01 9.07
C TYR A 219 -4.32 -0.19 10.29
N ASP A 220 -3.00 -0.23 10.07
CA ASP A 220 -2.02 -0.23 11.16
C ASP A 220 -1.96 1.14 11.84
N LEU A 221 -1.87 2.24 11.06
CA LEU A 221 -1.84 3.62 11.57
C LEU A 221 -3.04 3.94 12.46
N LEU A 222 -4.22 3.45 12.09
CA LEU A 222 -5.49 3.71 12.76
C LEU A 222 -5.79 2.71 13.89
N GLY A 223 -4.99 1.65 14.04
CA GLY A 223 -5.24 0.60 15.02
C GLY A 223 -6.52 -0.19 14.75
N ILE A 224 -6.84 -0.42 13.47
CA ILE A 224 -7.97 -1.26 13.04
C ILE A 224 -7.54 -2.71 12.91
N PHE A 225 -6.35 -2.96 12.32
CA PHE A 225 -5.79 -4.31 12.18
C PHE A 225 -4.92 -4.64 13.40
N ASN A 226 -5.36 -5.62 14.20
CA ASN A 226 -4.76 -5.92 15.50
C ASN A 226 -4.20 -7.35 15.62
N LYS A 227 -4.17 -8.15 14.53
CA LYS A 227 -3.58 -9.51 14.58
C LYS A 227 -2.08 -9.47 14.90
N PHE A 228 -1.36 -8.50 14.35
CA PHE A 228 0.07 -8.29 14.56
C PHE A 228 0.43 -6.83 14.29
N VAL A 229 1.09 -6.19 15.25
CA VAL A 229 1.59 -4.82 15.10
C VAL A 229 3.12 -4.86 15.01
N PRO A 230 3.71 -4.63 13.81
CA PRO A 230 5.15 -4.59 13.64
C PRO A 230 5.80 -3.50 14.52
N LYS A 231 7.02 -3.74 15.00
CA LYS A 231 7.76 -2.79 15.85
C LYS A 231 7.90 -1.38 15.25
N PHE A 232 7.95 -1.27 13.92
CA PHE A 232 8.11 0.01 13.21
C PHE A 232 6.79 0.78 13.03
N VAL A 233 5.67 0.15 13.32
CA VAL A 233 4.36 0.80 13.25
C VAL A 233 4.14 1.66 14.48
N LYS A 234 3.80 2.92 14.26
CA LYS A 234 3.21 3.79 15.27
C LYS A 234 1.72 3.88 15.00
N GLN A 235 0.93 3.39 15.95
CA GLN A 235 -0.52 3.57 15.93
C GLN A 235 -0.86 4.98 16.45
N TYR A 236 -1.64 5.73 15.69
CA TYR A 236 -2.07 7.09 16.05
C TYR A 236 -3.47 7.10 16.66
N ALA A 237 -4.20 6.00 16.57
CA ALA A 237 -5.53 5.78 17.14
C ALA A 237 -5.72 4.30 17.50
N GLN A 238 -6.83 3.98 18.15
CA GLN A 238 -7.32 2.64 18.46
C GLN A 238 -8.75 2.49 17.90
N MET A 239 -8.89 2.76 16.59
CA MET A 239 -10.21 2.82 15.96
C MET A 239 -10.90 1.46 15.92
N GLY A 240 -10.17 0.35 15.89
CA GLY A 240 -10.76 -0.99 15.96
C GLY A 240 -11.62 -1.17 17.20
N GLN A 241 -11.11 -0.80 18.39
CA GLN A 241 -11.91 -0.87 19.63
C GLN A 241 -13.06 0.14 19.63
N GLN A 242 -12.83 1.36 19.17
CA GLN A 242 -13.88 2.38 19.05
C GLN A 242 -15.03 1.92 18.13
N MET A 243 -14.72 1.21 17.04
CA MET A 243 -15.75 0.65 16.16
C MET A 243 -16.59 -0.42 16.87
N VAL A 244 -15.94 -1.30 17.65
CA VAL A 244 -16.66 -2.29 18.47
C VAL A 244 -17.62 -1.59 19.46
N ASP A 245 -17.12 -0.60 20.19
CA ASP A 245 -17.90 0.15 21.18
C ASP A 245 -19.12 0.86 20.52
N ILE A 246 -18.94 1.39 19.30
CA ILE A 246 -20.01 2.01 18.51
C ILE A 246 -21.05 0.97 18.09
N PHE A 247 -20.62 -0.21 17.63
CA PHE A 247 -21.54 -1.29 17.25
C PHE A 247 -22.34 -1.77 18.48
N ASP A 248 -21.71 -1.94 19.61
CA ASP A 248 -22.37 -2.34 20.87
C ASP A 248 -23.37 -1.26 21.35
N THR A 249 -23.00 0.02 21.21
CA THR A 249 -23.90 1.14 21.52
C THR A 249 -25.15 1.07 20.66
N TRP A 250 -25.01 0.93 19.35
CA TRP A 250 -26.14 0.83 18.42
C TRP A 250 -27.02 -0.40 18.71
N CYS A 251 -26.43 -1.55 19.04
CA CYS A 251 -27.19 -2.74 19.42
C CYS A 251 -28.01 -2.48 20.70
N THR A 252 -27.39 -1.86 21.70
CA THR A 252 -28.06 -1.52 22.98
C THR A 252 -29.23 -0.57 22.76
N GLU A 253 -29.04 0.48 21.93
CA GLU A 253 -30.11 1.43 21.61
C GLU A 253 -31.33 0.76 20.93
N ILE A 254 -31.09 -0.28 20.11
CA ILE A 254 -32.19 -1.08 19.54
C ILE A 254 -32.92 -1.88 20.62
N ASP A 255 -32.15 -2.57 21.47
CA ASP A 255 -32.72 -3.41 22.54
C ASP A 255 -33.55 -2.58 23.55
N GLU A 256 -33.13 -1.34 23.80
CA GLU A 256 -33.80 -0.39 24.68
C GLU A 256 -34.90 0.45 23.98
N GLY A 257 -35.10 0.28 22.69
CA GLY A 257 -36.09 1.03 21.91
C GLY A 257 -35.73 2.53 21.73
N GLN A 258 -34.47 2.89 21.85
CA GLN A 258 -33.96 4.25 21.66
C GLN A 258 -33.68 4.55 20.19
N PHE A 259 -33.36 3.53 19.39
CA PHE A 259 -33.18 3.62 17.94
C PHE A 259 -34.20 2.70 17.23
N PRO A 260 -34.87 3.15 16.13
CA PRO A 260 -34.77 4.48 15.51
C PRO A 260 -35.51 5.58 16.31
N GLU A 261 -34.95 6.78 16.36
CA GLU A 261 -35.65 7.97 16.85
C GLU A 261 -36.65 8.47 15.77
N LYS A 262 -37.65 9.30 16.18
CA LYS A 262 -38.63 9.88 15.25
C LYS A 262 -38.02 10.56 14.01
N LYS A 263 -36.86 11.15 14.13
CA LYS A 263 -36.12 11.78 13.01
C LYS A 263 -35.62 10.78 11.94
N HIS A 264 -35.59 9.50 12.28
CA HIS A 264 -35.17 8.41 11.41
C HIS A 264 -36.35 7.65 10.79
N GLU A 265 -37.61 8.04 11.13
CA GLU A 265 -38.82 7.37 10.65
C GLU A 265 -39.34 8.01 9.36
N PHE A 266 -39.97 7.20 8.54
CA PHE A 266 -40.76 7.66 7.41
C PHE A 266 -42.23 7.55 7.78
N THR A 267 -43.00 8.62 7.59
CA THR A 267 -44.42 8.67 7.93
C THR A 267 -45.29 8.53 6.68
N MET A 268 -46.41 7.84 6.83
CA MET A 268 -47.51 7.83 5.88
C MET A 268 -48.67 8.65 6.48
N LYS A 269 -49.51 9.26 5.66
CA LYS A 269 -50.70 9.96 6.15
C LYS A 269 -51.68 8.96 6.76
N ASP A 270 -52.26 9.32 7.90
CA ASP A 270 -53.22 8.45 8.61
C ASP A 270 -54.41 8.02 7.73
N GLU A 271 -54.93 8.90 6.88
CA GLU A 271 -55.97 8.61 5.89
C GLU A 271 -55.56 7.51 4.88
N ASP A 272 -54.30 7.41 4.52
CA ASP A 272 -53.79 6.38 3.62
C ASP A 272 -53.55 5.05 4.34
N LEU A 273 -53.14 5.12 5.60
CA LEU A 273 -53.00 3.95 6.50
C LEU A 273 -54.35 3.29 6.77
N GLU A 274 -55.39 4.09 7.08
CA GLU A 274 -56.78 3.59 7.32
C GLU A 274 -57.38 2.85 6.13
N ARG A 275 -56.92 3.13 4.89
CA ARG A 275 -57.38 2.41 3.69
C ARG A 275 -56.72 1.04 3.49
N LEU A 276 -55.73 0.69 4.28
CA LEU A 276 -55.04 -0.61 4.19
C LEU A 276 -55.67 -1.67 5.11
N TYR A 277 -56.51 -1.25 6.02
CA TYR A 277 -57.28 -2.09 6.96
C TYR A 277 -58.78 -2.00 6.67
#